data_34c80fc0563ba4cad862f153871e2f2f
#
_entry.id   34c80fc0563ba4cad862f153871e2f2f
#
_cell.length_a   1.000
_cell.length_b   1.000
_cell.length_c   1.000
_cell.angle_alpha   90.00
_cell.angle_beta   90.00
_cell.angle_gamma   90.00
#
_symmetry.space_group_name_H-M   'P 1'
#
loop_
_entity.id
_entity.type
_entity.pdbx_description
1 polymer ?
#
loop_
_entity_poly.entity_id
_entity_poly.type
_entity_poly.pdbx_seq_one_letter_code
_entity_poly.pdbx_strand_id
1 'polypeptide(L)'
;GDFEAVHAIANAVTDVQVAALARCNKNDIDRAWQALNGARNPRIHVFLATSPIHMEYKLRKTPDQVVEMAVAAVRHAAKYTNNVEFSAEDASRSNPDFLVRVFTEVINAGATTINVPDTVGYAQPDEYGKLIKYVIENTPNSHKAVFSVHCHDDLGLAVANSLSAIQNGARQAEVTLCGIGERAGNASLEEIVMAMKVRPDVYGVDCGIQNEQLYPACRLLSLIIGRPIAANKAIVGSNAFAHESGIHQDGMLKNRETYEIMTPQSIGRKSTDLVIGKHSGRNAVRTRLEELGYRLDDEQVNVVFAAVKDLADKKANVHDEDLEALVFSEVYRLPDRYRLGNVSVQTTMGSSMPATAAVVIQAGEEEMRRAGFGAGPIDATFNVISQIVSRAPDLEQFSINAITGGTDAQGEVTVRLREGEYSATGRGS
;
A
#
# COMPACT_ATOMS: atom_id res chain seq x y z
N GLY A 1 9.71 6.60 13.13
CA GLY A 1 8.62 7.42 12.55
C GLY A 1 8.90 7.75 11.10
N ASP A 2 8.11 8.63 10.50
CA ASP A 2 8.20 8.96 9.07
C ASP A 2 9.59 9.45 8.64
N PHE A 3 10.24 10.23 9.50
CA PHE A 3 11.60 10.71 9.25
C PHE A 3 12.61 9.56 9.06
N GLU A 4 12.62 8.61 9.97
CA GLU A 4 13.53 7.46 9.93
C GLU A 4 13.24 6.58 8.72
N ALA A 5 11.97 6.40 8.35
CA ALA A 5 11.57 5.65 7.17
C ALA A 5 12.07 6.32 5.87
N VAL A 6 11.81 7.62 5.70
CA VAL A 6 12.30 8.36 4.54
C VAL A 6 13.82 8.35 4.48
N HIS A 7 14.50 8.56 5.62
CA HIS A 7 15.96 8.55 5.70
C HIS A 7 16.55 7.18 5.34
N ALA A 8 15.96 6.09 5.82
CA ALA A 8 16.40 4.74 5.49
C ALA A 8 16.22 4.45 3.98
N ILE A 9 15.07 4.81 3.39
CA ILE A 9 14.81 4.66 1.96
C ILE A 9 15.79 5.51 1.13
N ALA A 10 16.01 6.77 1.52
CA ALA A 10 16.91 7.69 0.85
C ALA A 10 18.36 7.16 0.74
N ASN A 11 18.80 6.39 1.74
CA ASN A 11 20.13 5.78 1.75
C ASN A 11 20.19 4.38 1.11
N ALA A 12 19.06 3.68 1.00
CA ALA A 12 19.02 2.34 0.44
C ALA A 12 18.73 2.32 -1.07
N VAL A 13 17.99 3.30 -1.58
CA VAL A 13 17.50 3.33 -2.97
C VAL A 13 18.26 4.39 -3.76
N THR A 14 18.96 3.98 -4.80
CA THR A 14 19.87 4.86 -5.57
C THR A 14 19.43 5.13 -7.00
N ASP A 15 18.59 4.27 -7.58
CA ASP A 15 18.30 4.28 -9.02
C ASP A 15 17.03 5.07 -9.39
N VAL A 16 16.30 5.55 -8.37
CA VAL A 16 15.10 6.37 -8.53
C VAL A 16 15.20 7.66 -7.71
N GLN A 17 14.27 8.57 -7.93
CA GLN A 17 14.13 9.77 -7.09
C GLN A 17 13.44 9.39 -5.79
N VAL A 18 13.93 9.90 -4.67
CA VAL A 18 13.28 9.78 -3.36
C VAL A 18 12.72 11.14 -2.98
N ALA A 19 11.41 11.19 -2.75
CA ALA A 19 10.70 12.40 -2.39
C ALA A 19 10.32 12.42 -0.90
N ALA A 20 10.38 13.61 -0.29
CA ALA A 20 9.82 13.85 1.03
C ALA A 20 8.79 14.97 0.96
N LEU A 21 7.58 14.69 1.49
CA LEU A 21 6.45 15.61 1.51
C LEU A 21 6.55 16.59 2.67
N ALA A 22 6.31 17.88 2.40
CA ALA A 22 6.34 18.94 3.39
C ALA A 22 5.21 19.95 3.17
N ARG A 23 4.62 20.43 4.25
CA ARG A 23 3.75 21.61 4.17
C ARG A 23 4.56 22.84 3.77
N CYS A 24 3.90 23.86 3.22
CA CYS A 24 4.53 25.13 2.82
C CYS A 24 4.97 25.98 4.04
N ASN A 25 5.82 25.42 4.89
CA ASN A 25 6.51 26.14 5.96
C ASN A 25 7.97 25.71 6.08
N LYS A 26 8.83 26.58 6.57
CA LYS A 26 10.27 26.35 6.61
C LYS A 26 10.68 25.12 7.42
N ASN A 27 10.07 24.92 8.58
CA ASN A 27 10.46 23.84 9.49
C ASN A 27 10.18 22.45 8.86
N ASP A 28 9.03 22.29 8.21
CA ASP A 28 8.69 21.03 7.53
C ASP A 28 9.62 20.78 6.33
N ILE A 29 9.92 21.82 5.56
CA ILE A 29 10.83 21.72 4.39
C ILE A 29 12.25 21.39 4.86
N ASP A 30 12.74 22.02 5.92
CA ASP A 30 14.07 21.75 6.48
C ASP A 30 14.13 20.31 7.02
N ARG A 31 13.04 19.84 7.65
CA ARG A 31 12.93 18.47 8.16
C ARG A 31 12.90 17.44 7.03
N ALA A 32 12.14 17.71 5.97
CA ALA A 32 12.10 16.87 4.77
C ALA A 32 13.50 16.77 4.11
N TRP A 33 14.20 17.89 4.00
CA TRP A 33 15.58 17.88 3.49
C TRP A 33 16.53 17.05 4.35
N GLN A 34 16.43 17.18 5.69
CA GLN A 34 17.24 16.36 6.61
C GLN A 34 16.98 14.86 6.43
N ALA A 35 15.72 14.46 6.19
CA ALA A 35 15.37 13.07 5.95
C ALA A 35 15.92 12.54 4.62
N LEU A 36 16.05 13.41 3.61
CA LEU A 36 16.61 13.10 2.30
C LEU A 36 18.15 13.11 2.26
N ASN A 37 18.79 13.42 3.39
CA ASN A 37 20.26 13.46 3.45
C ASN A 37 20.85 12.07 3.12
N GLY A 38 21.72 12.04 2.10
CA GLY A 38 22.28 10.80 1.54
C GLY A 38 21.56 10.27 0.30
N ALA A 39 20.38 10.79 -0.04
CA ALA A 39 19.71 10.41 -1.29
C ALA A 39 20.52 10.84 -2.51
N ARG A 40 20.66 9.94 -3.48
CA ARG A 40 21.32 10.25 -4.75
C ARG A 40 20.53 11.24 -5.60
N ASN A 41 19.21 11.10 -5.62
CA ASN A 41 18.27 11.91 -6.39
C ASN A 41 17.13 12.42 -5.47
N PRO A 42 17.40 13.41 -4.58
CA PRO A 42 16.41 13.90 -3.64
C PRO A 42 15.40 14.82 -4.31
N ARG A 43 14.12 14.68 -3.92
CA ARG A 43 13.04 15.60 -4.28
C ARG A 43 12.36 16.14 -3.01
N ILE A 44 12.21 17.44 -2.90
CA ILE A 44 11.34 18.06 -1.91
C ILE A 44 9.98 18.31 -2.54
N HIS A 45 8.93 17.71 -2.00
CA HIS A 45 7.56 17.89 -2.44
C HIS A 45 6.82 18.77 -1.46
N VAL A 46 6.43 19.98 -1.88
CA VAL A 46 5.68 20.92 -1.05
C VAL A 46 4.25 21.05 -1.54
N PHE A 47 3.28 21.22 -0.64
CA PHE A 47 1.89 21.38 -1.00
C PHE A 47 1.20 22.51 -0.26
N LEU A 48 0.21 23.12 -0.94
CA LEU A 48 -0.67 24.14 -0.39
C LEU A 48 -2.02 24.09 -1.09
N ALA A 49 -3.10 24.21 -0.32
CA ALA A 49 -4.43 24.18 -0.86
C ALA A 49 -4.76 25.45 -1.67
N THR A 50 -5.47 25.28 -2.78
CA THR A 50 -5.80 26.34 -3.74
C THR A 50 -7.29 26.52 -3.98
N SER A 51 -8.15 25.60 -3.49
CA SER A 51 -9.59 25.73 -3.67
C SER A 51 -10.19 26.81 -2.77
N PRO A 52 -11.28 27.47 -3.20
CA PRO A 52 -11.95 28.51 -2.41
C PRO A 52 -12.33 28.04 -1.01
N ILE A 53 -12.87 26.81 -0.88
CA ILE A 53 -13.28 26.24 0.39
C ILE A 53 -12.10 26.06 1.35
N HIS A 54 -10.94 25.63 0.85
CA HIS A 54 -9.75 25.49 1.69
C HIS A 54 -9.12 26.83 2.04
N MET A 55 -9.11 27.78 1.11
CA MET A 55 -8.61 29.13 1.40
C MET A 55 -9.43 29.82 2.47
N GLU A 56 -10.76 29.68 2.42
CA GLU A 56 -11.67 30.30 3.38
C GLU A 56 -11.63 29.63 4.77
N TYR A 57 -11.84 28.29 4.82
CA TYR A 57 -12.08 27.61 6.09
C TYR A 57 -10.83 27.01 6.72
N LYS A 58 -9.91 26.47 5.91
CA LYS A 58 -8.68 25.79 6.39
C LYS A 58 -7.53 26.78 6.57
N LEU A 59 -7.19 27.51 5.54
CA LEU A 59 -6.04 28.41 5.53
C LEU A 59 -6.35 29.79 6.11
N ARG A 60 -7.56 30.27 5.90
CA ARG A 60 -7.99 31.65 6.23
C ARG A 60 -7.05 32.68 5.60
N LYS A 61 -6.83 32.52 4.30
CA LYS A 61 -5.91 33.30 3.48
C LYS A 61 -6.58 33.78 2.21
N THR A 62 -6.19 34.98 1.77
CA THR A 62 -6.58 35.47 0.46
C THR A 62 -5.82 34.75 -0.65
N PRO A 63 -6.32 34.73 -1.91
CA PRO A 63 -5.60 34.17 -3.04
C PRO A 63 -4.17 34.72 -3.19
N ASP A 64 -3.94 36.02 -2.98
CA ASP A 64 -2.61 36.62 -3.06
C ASP A 64 -1.67 36.07 -1.97
N GLN A 65 -2.16 35.91 -0.75
CA GLN A 65 -1.39 35.34 0.34
C GLN A 65 -1.04 33.87 0.06
N VAL A 66 -1.94 33.11 -0.57
CA VAL A 66 -1.68 31.71 -0.98
C VAL A 66 -0.56 31.65 -2.01
N VAL A 67 -0.59 32.51 -3.03
CA VAL A 67 0.50 32.63 -4.02
C VAL A 67 1.84 32.98 -3.32
N GLU A 68 1.85 33.96 -2.45
CA GLU A 68 3.05 34.38 -1.71
C GLU A 68 3.63 33.22 -0.87
N MET A 69 2.77 32.49 -0.17
CA MET A 69 3.17 31.31 0.64
C MET A 69 3.74 30.19 -0.24
N ALA A 70 3.10 29.86 -1.36
CA ALA A 70 3.57 28.85 -2.29
C ALA A 70 4.95 29.21 -2.88
N VAL A 71 5.11 30.44 -3.35
CA VAL A 71 6.39 30.96 -3.87
C VAL A 71 7.49 30.93 -2.82
N ALA A 72 7.18 31.37 -1.59
CA ALA A 72 8.17 31.38 -0.51
C ALA A 72 8.63 29.94 -0.16
N ALA A 73 7.71 28.99 -0.12
CA ALA A 73 8.00 27.58 0.15
C ALA A 73 8.86 26.95 -0.93
N VAL A 74 8.49 27.13 -2.21
CA VAL A 74 9.26 26.61 -3.35
C VAL A 74 10.65 27.23 -3.38
N ARG A 75 10.80 28.55 -3.21
CA ARG A 75 12.12 29.20 -3.11
C ARG A 75 12.95 28.68 -1.96
N HIS A 76 12.33 28.34 -0.84
CA HIS A 76 13.04 27.77 0.29
C HIS A 76 13.54 26.36 -0.01
N ALA A 77 12.70 25.50 -0.57
CA ALA A 77 13.05 24.15 -1.01
C ALA A 77 14.15 24.15 -2.10
N ALA A 78 14.06 25.07 -3.04
CA ALA A 78 15.04 25.23 -4.13
C ALA A 78 16.46 25.61 -3.66
N LYS A 79 16.64 26.01 -2.40
CA LYS A 79 17.98 26.20 -1.81
C LYS A 79 18.71 24.89 -1.55
N TYR A 80 17.97 23.80 -1.39
CA TYR A 80 18.48 22.48 -1.05
C TYR A 80 18.65 21.56 -2.25
N THR A 81 17.72 21.63 -3.19
CA THR A 81 17.72 20.80 -4.41
C THR A 81 17.08 21.54 -5.56
N ASN A 82 17.53 21.24 -6.78
CA ASN A 82 16.91 21.71 -8.02
C ASN A 82 15.70 20.86 -8.45
N ASN A 83 15.34 19.82 -7.69
CA ASN A 83 14.20 18.95 -7.95
C ASN A 83 13.13 19.24 -6.90
N VAL A 84 12.27 20.20 -7.19
CA VAL A 84 11.18 20.63 -6.30
C VAL A 84 9.84 20.36 -6.99
N GLU A 85 8.98 19.65 -6.29
CA GLU A 85 7.59 19.41 -6.69
C GLU A 85 6.66 20.30 -5.87
N PHE A 86 5.69 20.91 -6.54
CA PHE A 86 4.63 21.69 -5.90
C PHE A 86 3.27 21.08 -6.22
N SER A 87 2.48 20.76 -5.17
CA SER A 87 1.10 20.31 -5.27
C SER A 87 0.12 21.43 -4.93
N ALA A 88 -0.82 21.67 -5.81
CA ALA A 88 -1.98 22.52 -5.53
C ALA A 88 -3.09 21.69 -4.89
N GLU A 89 -3.06 21.47 -3.58
CA GLU A 89 -4.06 20.65 -2.87
C GLU A 89 -5.49 21.10 -3.24
N ASP A 90 -6.34 20.12 -3.57
CA ASP A 90 -7.72 20.33 -4.00
C ASP A 90 -7.86 21.09 -5.34
N ALA A 91 -6.94 20.81 -6.27
CA ALA A 91 -6.89 21.47 -7.57
C ALA A 91 -8.15 21.20 -8.41
N SER A 92 -8.74 20.00 -8.33
CA SER A 92 -9.96 19.67 -9.08
C SER A 92 -11.15 20.57 -8.75
N ARG A 93 -11.16 21.21 -7.57
CA ARG A 93 -12.18 22.17 -7.14
C ARG A 93 -11.69 23.62 -7.10
N SER A 94 -10.48 23.87 -7.60
CA SER A 94 -9.89 25.21 -7.68
C SER A 94 -10.30 25.92 -8.97
N ASN A 95 -10.28 27.26 -8.95
CA ASN A 95 -10.47 28.04 -10.17
C ASN A 95 -9.30 27.80 -11.13
N PRO A 96 -9.52 27.40 -12.40
CA PRO A 96 -8.44 27.09 -13.34
C PRO A 96 -7.49 28.27 -13.62
N ASP A 97 -7.99 29.50 -13.70
CA ASP A 97 -7.15 30.68 -13.91
C ASP A 97 -6.27 30.97 -12.69
N PHE A 98 -6.80 30.72 -11.49
CA PHE A 98 -6.02 30.83 -10.27
C PHE A 98 -4.91 29.76 -10.22
N LEU A 99 -5.19 28.54 -10.66
CA LEU A 99 -4.16 27.49 -10.79
C LEU A 99 -3.06 27.92 -11.78
N VAL A 100 -3.43 28.46 -12.94
CA VAL A 100 -2.47 28.98 -13.93
C VAL A 100 -1.55 30.03 -13.30
N ARG A 101 -2.14 30.97 -12.54
CA ARG A 101 -1.36 31.99 -11.82
C ARG A 101 -0.41 31.37 -10.80
N VAL A 102 -0.88 30.46 -9.94
CA VAL A 102 -0.06 29.78 -8.94
C VAL A 102 1.08 29.02 -9.61
N PHE A 103 0.78 28.23 -10.65
CA PHE A 103 1.76 27.41 -11.35
C PHE A 103 2.83 28.26 -12.04
N THR A 104 2.44 29.35 -12.68
CA THR A 104 3.38 30.30 -13.26
C THR A 104 4.39 30.81 -12.23
N GLU A 105 3.90 31.23 -11.06
CA GLU A 105 4.73 31.82 -10.02
C GLU A 105 5.62 30.78 -9.31
N VAL A 106 5.12 29.57 -9.04
CA VAL A 106 5.94 28.52 -8.40
C VAL A 106 6.98 27.95 -9.35
N ILE A 107 6.71 27.84 -10.66
CA ILE A 107 7.71 27.47 -11.65
C ILE A 107 8.81 28.54 -11.73
N ASN A 108 8.45 29.84 -11.73
CA ASN A 108 9.41 30.93 -11.65
C ASN A 108 10.23 30.92 -10.34
N ALA A 109 9.67 30.36 -9.27
CA ALA A 109 10.33 30.21 -7.97
C ALA A 109 11.28 28.99 -7.90
N GLY A 110 11.21 28.07 -8.87
CA GLY A 110 12.11 26.91 -8.98
C GLY A 110 11.41 25.54 -8.93
N ALA A 111 10.09 25.47 -8.99
CA ALA A 111 9.39 24.19 -9.12
C ALA A 111 9.66 23.57 -10.50
N THR A 112 10.05 22.28 -10.51
CA THR A 112 10.31 21.50 -11.73
C THR A 112 9.26 20.44 -11.99
N THR A 113 8.38 20.23 -11.03
CA THR A 113 7.20 19.36 -11.16
C THR A 113 5.99 20.07 -10.54
N ILE A 114 4.88 20.05 -11.25
CA ILE A 114 3.61 20.64 -10.83
C ILE A 114 2.58 19.53 -10.71
N ASN A 115 2.14 19.25 -9.50
CA ASN A 115 1.13 18.24 -9.23
C ASN A 115 -0.26 18.86 -9.08
N VAL A 116 -1.24 18.28 -9.77
CA VAL A 116 -2.62 18.75 -9.86
C VAL A 116 -3.53 17.68 -9.25
N PRO A 117 -3.75 17.67 -7.92
CA PRO A 117 -4.49 16.58 -7.29
C PRO A 117 -6.01 16.72 -7.36
N ASP A 118 -6.68 15.59 -7.55
CA ASP A 118 -8.09 15.37 -7.22
C ASP A 118 -8.20 14.83 -5.79
N THR A 119 -8.05 15.72 -4.83
CA THR A 119 -7.83 15.42 -3.41
C THR A 119 -9.03 14.72 -2.76
N VAL A 120 -10.23 14.94 -3.24
CA VAL A 120 -11.46 14.35 -2.68
C VAL A 120 -12.09 13.30 -3.59
N GLY A 121 -11.41 12.92 -4.67
CA GLY A 121 -11.86 11.86 -5.59
C GLY A 121 -13.20 12.15 -6.26
N TYR A 122 -13.43 13.39 -6.63
CA TYR A 122 -14.72 13.93 -7.06
C TYR A 122 -14.81 14.20 -8.57
N ALA A 123 -13.66 14.41 -9.21
CA ALA A 123 -13.61 14.76 -10.62
C ALA A 123 -14.08 13.63 -11.55
N GLN A 124 -14.62 14.01 -12.70
CA GLN A 124 -14.94 13.07 -13.78
C GLN A 124 -13.79 13.04 -14.80
N PRO A 125 -13.54 11.89 -15.48
CA PRO A 125 -12.36 11.75 -16.34
C PRO A 125 -12.24 12.82 -17.44
N ASP A 126 -13.35 13.14 -18.13
CA ASP A 126 -13.35 14.16 -19.18
C ASP A 126 -13.13 15.57 -18.62
N GLU A 127 -13.74 15.89 -17.50
CA GLU A 127 -13.57 17.17 -16.79
C GLU A 127 -12.13 17.33 -16.31
N TYR A 128 -11.58 16.30 -15.69
CA TYR A 128 -10.23 16.33 -15.16
C TYR A 128 -9.17 16.40 -16.27
N GLY A 129 -9.34 15.62 -17.33
CA GLY A 129 -8.47 15.72 -18.51
C GLY A 129 -8.47 17.12 -19.13
N LYS A 130 -9.66 17.76 -19.25
CA LYS A 130 -9.77 19.13 -19.73
C LYS A 130 -9.07 20.13 -18.80
N LEU A 131 -9.17 19.96 -17.48
CA LEU A 131 -8.47 20.79 -16.51
C LEU A 131 -6.96 20.69 -16.71
N ILE A 132 -6.41 19.47 -16.83
CA ILE A 132 -4.99 19.24 -17.04
C ILE A 132 -4.51 19.91 -18.33
N LYS A 133 -5.24 19.71 -19.43
CA LYS A 133 -4.93 20.37 -20.70
C LYS A 133 -4.94 21.88 -20.56
N TYR A 134 -6.00 22.43 -19.94
CA TYR A 134 -6.16 23.86 -19.74
C TYR A 134 -4.98 24.49 -18.97
N VAL A 135 -4.59 23.90 -17.83
CA VAL A 135 -3.51 24.48 -17.02
C VAL A 135 -2.15 24.36 -17.72
N ILE A 136 -1.91 23.29 -18.49
CA ILE A 136 -0.67 23.16 -19.27
C ILE A 136 -0.59 24.21 -20.38
N GLU A 137 -1.68 24.38 -21.16
CA GLU A 137 -1.71 25.28 -22.30
C GLU A 137 -1.67 26.77 -21.90
N ASN A 138 -2.26 27.12 -20.73
CA ASN A 138 -2.37 28.51 -20.30
C ASN A 138 -1.29 28.93 -19.30
N THR A 139 -0.44 28.03 -18.78
CA THR A 139 0.70 28.39 -17.96
C THR A 139 1.89 28.78 -18.87
N PRO A 140 2.32 30.05 -18.92
CA PRO A 140 3.27 30.53 -19.94
C PRO A 140 4.62 29.85 -19.92
N ASN A 141 5.04 29.36 -18.73
CA ASN A 141 6.29 28.68 -18.49
C ASN A 141 6.15 27.17 -18.24
N SER A 142 5.03 26.56 -18.65
CA SER A 142 4.73 25.14 -18.46
C SER A 142 5.82 24.20 -19.02
N HIS A 143 6.49 24.60 -20.09
CA HIS A 143 7.59 23.85 -20.71
C HIS A 143 8.83 23.65 -19.81
N LYS A 144 8.90 24.34 -18.66
CA LYS A 144 9.98 24.21 -17.66
C LYS A 144 9.67 23.20 -16.57
N ALA A 145 8.47 22.63 -16.54
CA ALA A 145 8.06 21.71 -15.50
C ALA A 145 7.35 20.47 -16.07
N VAL A 146 7.44 19.36 -15.34
CA VAL A 146 6.62 18.17 -15.59
C VAL A 146 5.29 18.35 -14.88
N PHE A 147 4.18 18.12 -15.59
CA PHE A 147 2.85 18.09 -14.95
C PHE A 147 2.55 16.69 -14.44
N SER A 148 2.21 16.63 -13.18
CA SER A 148 1.90 15.45 -12.38
C SER A 148 0.44 15.44 -11.96
N VAL A 149 -0.11 14.27 -11.72
CA VAL A 149 -1.47 14.09 -11.21
C VAL A 149 -1.49 13.15 -10.03
N HIS A 150 -2.47 13.33 -9.15
CA HIS A 150 -2.70 12.54 -7.96
C HIS A 150 -4.21 12.42 -7.76
N CYS A 151 -4.77 11.23 -7.85
CA CYS A 151 -6.22 11.04 -7.80
C CYS A 151 -6.61 10.11 -6.67
N HIS A 152 -7.54 10.56 -5.80
CA HIS A 152 -8.23 9.72 -4.83
C HIS A 152 -9.42 9.01 -5.47
N ASP A 153 -9.84 7.90 -4.86
CA ASP A 153 -10.75 6.93 -5.47
C ASP A 153 -12.16 6.91 -4.86
N ASP A 154 -12.58 8.03 -4.28
CA ASP A 154 -13.86 8.13 -3.57
C ASP A 154 -15.08 7.80 -4.43
N LEU A 155 -15.03 8.10 -5.73
CA LEU A 155 -16.05 7.72 -6.70
C LEU A 155 -15.65 6.50 -7.55
N GLY A 156 -14.52 5.83 -7.28
CA GLY A 156 -14.02 4.73 -8.08
C GLY A 156 -13.47 5.16 -9.45
N LEU A 157 -13.01 6.40 -9.60
CA LEU A 157 -12.58 6.98 -10.86
C LEU A 157 -11.10 7.38 -10.89
N ALA A 158 -10.34 7.11 -9.84
CA ALA A 158 -8.96 7.58 -9.72
C ALA A 158 -8.06 7.13 -10.89
N VAL A 159 -8.16 5.86 -11.29
CA VAL A 159 -7.42 5.33 -12.44
C VAL A 159 -7.87 5.99 -13.74
N ALA A 160 -9.17 6.11 -13.94
CA ALA A 160 -9.73 6.73 -15.16
C ALA A 160 -9.35 8.22 -15.26
N ASN A 161 -9.38 8.95 -14.15
CA ASN A 161 -8.95 10.34 -14.09
C ASN A 161 -7.45 10.48 -14.40
N SER A 162 -6.59 9.64 -13.80
CA SER A 162 -5.15 9.65 -14.05
C SER A 162 -4.82 9.33 -15.51
N LEU A 163 -5.48 8.34 -16.11
CA LEU A 163 -5.31 7.98 -17.51
C LEU A 163 -5.79 9.08 -18.45
N SER A 164 -6.92 9.73 -18.14
CA SER A 164 -7.40 10.89 -18.89
C SER A 164 -6.42 12.06 -18.82
N ALA A 165 -5.82 12.29 -17.65
CA ALA A 165 -4.80 13.33 -17.47
C ALA A 165 -3.53 13.03 -18.30
N ILE A 166 -3.08 11.78 -18.36
CA ILE A 166 -1.94 11.36 -19.20
C ILE A 166 -2.22 11.64 -20.69
N GLN A 167 -3.42 11.34 -21.16
CA GLN A 167 -3.83 11.66 -22.54
C GLN A 167 -3.85 13.17 -22.82
N ASN A 168 -4.06 13.98 -21.78
CA ASN A 168 -4.14 15.43 -21.88
C ASN A 168 -2.83 16.16 -21.48
N GLY A 169 -1.69 15.45 -21.40
CA GLY A 169 -0.38 16.05 -21.29
C GLY A 169 0.35 15.83 -19.96
N ALA A 170 -0.26 15.23 -18.95
CA ALA A 170 0.45 14.82 -17.75
C ALA A 170 1.54 13.79 -18.08
N ARG A 171 2.68 13.87 -17.38
CA ARG A 171 3.83 12.98 -17.60
C ARG A 171 4.36 12.36 -16.31
N GLN A 172 3.73 12.63 -15.20
CA GLN A 172 3.89 11.94 -13.92
C GLN A 172 2.50 11.63 -13.35
N ALA A 173 2.36 10.46 -12.73
CA ALA A 173 1.19 10.11 -11.94
C ALA A 173 1.64 9.58 -10.59
N GLU A 174 1.12 10.16 -9.52
CA GLU A 174 1.29 9.65 -8.16
C GLU A 174 0.24 8.58 -7.92
N VAL A 175 0.70 7.37 -7.62
CA VAL A 175 -0.12 6.18 -7.56
C VAL A 175 0.34 5.28 -6.41
N THR A 176 -0.47 4.30 -6.04
CA THR A 176 -0.13 3.35 -4.99
C THR A 176 -0.35 1.92 -5.45
N LEU A 177 0.43 0.98 -4.92
CA LEU A 177 0.17 -0.44 -5.13
C LEU A 177 -1.20 -0.81 -4.58
N CYS A 178 -1.99 -1.54 -5.35
CA CYS A 178 -3.36 -1.95 -5.02
C CYS A 178 -4.32 -0.80 -4.70
N GLY A 179 -3.96 0.44 -5.02
CA GLY A 179 -4.78 1.60 -4.75
C GLY A 179 -4.93 1.95 -3.27
N ILE A 180 -4.02 1.49 -2.39
CA ILE A 180 -4.11 1.82 -0.96
C ILE A 180 -3.99 3.34 -0.74
N GLY A 181 -4.64 3.85 0.29
CA GLY A 181 -4.60 5.27 0.65
C GLY A 181 -5.69 5.67 1.64
N GLU A 182 -5.84 6.96 1.82
CA GLU A 182 -6.91 7.52 2.64
C GLU A 182 -8.29 7.22 2.06
N ARG A 183 -9.28 7.06 2.91
CA ARG A 183 -10.70 6.80 2.58
C ARG A 183 -10.85 5.60 1.64
N ALA A 184 -11.23 5.81 0.37
CA ALA A 184 -11.37 4.76 -0.64
C ALA A 184 -10.05 4.40 -1.35
N GLY A 185 -8.98 5.14 -1.09
CA GLY A 185 -7.66 4.93 -1.65
C GLY A 185 -7.28 5.87 -2.78
N ASN A 186 -6.28 5.49 -3.54
CA ASN A 186 -5.68 6.25 -4.65
C ASN A 186 -5.77 5.48 -5.96
N ALA A 187 -5.34 6.10 -7.04
CA ALA A 187 -5.15 5.40 -8.31
C ALA A 187 -4.16 4.23 -8.16
N SER A 188 -4.54 3.07 -8.68
CA SER A 188 -3.76 1.84 -8.60
C SER A 188 -2.62 1.82 -9.61
N LEU A 189 -1.38 1.63 -9.15
CA LEU A 189 -0.18 1.54 -10.00
C LEU A 189 -0.33 0.48 -11.10
N GLU A 190 -0.69 -0.73 -10.71
CA GLU A 190 -0.82 -1.88 -11.60
C GLU A 190 -1.85 -1.67 -12.71
N GLU A 191 -2.94 -0.97 -12.40
CA GLU A 191 -4.00 -0.70 -13.36
C GLU A 191 -3.57 0.35 -14.40
N ILE A 192 -2.93 1.43 -13.97
CA ILE A 192 -2.42 2.47 -14.87
C ILE A 192 -1.31 1.92 -15.77
N VAL A 193 -0.34 1.20 -15.20
CA VAL A 193 0.77 0.62 -15.95
C VAL A 193 0.26 -0.36 -16.99
N MET A 194 -0.62 -1.28 -16.62
CA MET A 194 -1.14 -2.28 -17.54
C MET A 194 -2.10 -1.68 -18.58
N ALA A 195 -2.88 -0.65 -18.24
CA ALA A 195 -3.70 0.06 -19.23
C ALA A 195 -2.83 0.68 -20.34
N MET A 196 -1.75 1.35 -20.00
CA MET A 196 -0.81 1.92 -20.98
C MET A 196 -0.10 0.81 -21.79
N LYS A 197 0.29 -0.29 -21.13
CA LYS A 197 0.97 -1.41 -21.79
C LYS A 197 0.09 -2.16 -22.79
N VAL A 198 -1.17 -2.39 -22.44
CA VAL A 198 -2.13 -3.12 -23.28
C VAL A 198 -2.70 -2.23 -24.40
N ARG A 199 -2.80 -0.91 -24.15
CA ARG A 199 -3.38 0.05 -25.09
C ARG A 199 -2.40 1.17 -25.50
N PRO A 200 -1.21 0.81 -26.05
CA PRO A 200 -0.24 1.81 -26.51
C PRO A 200 -0.80 2.66 -27.66
N ASP A 201 -1.76 2.14 -28.40
CA ASP A 201 -2.50 2.85 -29.45
C ASP A 201 -3.31 4.03 -28.92
N VAL A 202 -3.76 3.96 -27.68
CA VAL A 202 -4.59 5.00 -27.03
C VAL A 202 -3.74 6.03 -26.28
N TYR A 203 -2.72 5.57 -25.55
CA TYR A 203 -1.97 6.46 -24.65
C TYR A 203 -0.70 7.04 -25.28
N GLY A 204 -0.04 6.32 -26.18
CA GLY A 204 1.13 6.80 -26.91
C GLY A 204 2.33 7.15 -26.03
N VAL A 205 2.34 6.71 -24.78
CA VAL A 205 3.40 6.89 -23.77
C VAL A 205 3.72 5.58 -23.10
N ASP A 206 4.93 5.47 -22.55
CA ASP A 206 5.41 4.30 -21.82
C ASP A 206 6.01 4.73 -20.48
N CYS A 207 6.25 3.76 -19.60
CA CYS A 207 6.91 3.96 -18.32
C CYS A 207 7.96 2.88 -18.07
N GLY A 208 8.93 3.17 -17.20
CA GLY A 208 10.04 2.25 -16.88
C GLY A 208 9.68 1.14 -15.87
N ILE A 209 8.41 0.96 -15.53
CA ILE A 209 7.98 -0.06 -14.58
C ILE A 209 8.14 -1.46 -15.21
N GLN A 210 8.77 -2.37 -14.47
CA GLN A 210 8.87 -3.77 -14.84
C GLN A 210 7.56 -4.48 -14.50
N ASN A 211 6.74 -4.75 -15.51
CA ASN A 211 5.38 -5.30 -15.32
C ASN A 211 5.38 -6.62 -14.55
N GLU A 212 6.41 -7.45 -14.74
CA GLU A 212 6.57 -8.74 -14.06
C GLU A 212 6.81 -8.61 -12.55
N GLN A 213 7.02 -7.40 -12.05
CA GLN A 213 7.13 -7.12 -10.61
C GLN A 213 5.80 -6.64 -10.00
N LEU A 214 4.77 -6.40 -10.78
CA LEU A 214 3.49 -5.87 -10.27
C LEU A 214 2.81 -6.84 -9.31
N TYR A 215 2.60 -8.09 -9.72
CA TYR A 215 1.97 -9.10 -8.86
C TYR A 215 2.80 -9.40 -7.60
N PRO A 216 4.11 -9.68 -7.68
CA PRO A 216 4.95 -9.87 -6.50
C PRO A 216 4.93 -8.68 -5.53
N ALA A 217 5.00 -7.45 -6.04
CA ALA A 217 4.98 -6.24 -5.21
C ALA A 217 3.63 -6.05 -4.51
N CYS A 218 2.51 -6.25 -5.21
CA CYS A 218 1.17 -6.18 -4.62
C CYS A 218 0.97 -7.27 -3.55
N ARG A 219 1.49 -8.47 -3.78
CA ARG A 219 1.47 -9.55 -2.80
C ARG A 219 2.28 -9.20 -1.54
N LEU A 220 3.50 -8.71 -1.72
CA LEU A 220 4.33 -8.27 -0.61
C LEU A 220 3.65 -7.17 0.20
N LEU A 221 3.05 -6.17 -0.47
CA LEU A 221 2.28 -5.13 0.21
C LEU A 221 1.14 -5.73 1.03
N SER A 222 0.33 -6.62 0.43
CA SER A 222 -0.79 -7.29 1.10
C SER A 222 -0.34 -7.98 2.40
N LEU A 223 0.81 -8.64 2.37
CA LEU A 223 1.40 -9.28 3.54
C LEU A 223 1.83 -8.27 4.61
N ILE A 224 2.53 -7.21 4.21
CA ILE A 224 3.03 -6.18 5.15
C ILE A 224 1.88 -5.47 5.87
N ILE A 225 0.83 -5.08 5.12
CA ILE A 225 -0.30 -4.32 5.70
C ILE A 225 -1.37 -5.21 6.34
N GLY A 226 -1.28 -6.54 6.17
CA GLY A 226 -2.25 -7.47 6.70
C GLY A 226 -3.64 -7.43 6.04
N ARG A 227 -3.73 -6.95 4.82
CA ARG A 227 -4.99 -6.88 4.06
C ARG A 227 -4.88 -7.70 2.79
N PRO A 228 -5.70 -8.75 2.60
CA PRO A 228 -5.69 -9.55 1.38
C PRO A 228 -6.10 -8.71 0.17
N ILE A 229 -5.51 -9.01 -0.99
CA ILE A 229 -5.96 -8.46 -2.26
C ILE A 229 -7.37 -8.99 -2.54
N ALA A 230 -8.31 -8.11 -2.87
CA ALA A 230 -9.66 -8.54 -3.23
C ALA A 230 -9.61 -9.48 -4.45
N ALA A 231 -10.37 -10.58 -4.39
CA ALA A 231 -10.34 -11.60 -5.44
C ALA A 231 -10.68 -11.03 -6.84
N ASN A 232 -11.54 -10.03 -6.89
CA ASN A 232 -11.96 -9.33 -8.12
C ASN A 232 -11.13 -8.08 -8.43
N LYS A 233 -10.02 -7.82 -7.72
CA LYS A 233 -9.14 -6.68 -8.03
C LYS A 233 -8.61 -6.81 -9.45
N ALA A 234 -8.74 -5.76 -10.24
CA ALA A 234 -8.19 -5.75 -11.58
C ALA A 234 -6.68 -6.05 -11.56
N ILE A 235 -6.18 -6.70 -12.58
CA ILE A 235 -4.78 -7.08 -12.83
C ILE A 235 -4.26 -8.16 -11.86
N VAL A 236 -4.35 -7.95 -10.54
CA VAL A 236 -3.64 -8.76 -9.52
C VAL A 236 -4.55 -9.65 -8.66
N GLY A 237 -5.87 -9.52 -8.77
CA GLY A 237 -6.82 -10.35 -8.02
C GLY A 237 -6.76 -11.82 -8.43
N SER A 238 -7.15 -12.74 -7.54
CA SER A 238 -7.15 -14.17 -7.82
C SER A 238 -8.03 -14.53 -9.02
N ASN A 239 -9.15 -13.82 -9.21
CA ASN A 239 -10.10 -14.05 -10.30
C ASN A 239 -9.74 -13.33 -11.60
N ALA A 240 -8.68 -12.51 -11.63
CA ALA A 240 -8.34 -11.70 -12.82
C ALA A 240 -8.09 -12.52 -14.10
N PHE A 241 -7.73 -13.81 -13.96
CA PHE A 241 -7.47 -14.73 -15.05
C PHE A 241 -8.35 -16.00 -14.97
N ALA A 242 -9.42 -15.99 -14.18
CA ALA A 242 -10.30 -17.13 -14.01
C ALA A 242 -11.48 -17.07 -14.99
N HIS A 243 -11.75 -18.17 -15.66
CA HIS A 243 -12.86 -18.32 -16.60
C HIS A 243 -13.72 -19.52 -16.19
N GLU A 244 -14.95 -19.30 -15.70
CA GLU A 244 -15.87 -20.36 -15.31
C GLU A 244 -16.82 -20.79 -16.44
N SER A 245 -17.14 -19.87 -17.36
CA SER A 245 -18.08 -20.16 -18.46
C SER A 245 -17.49 -21.09 -19.49
N GLY A 246 -18.19 -22.18 -19.84
CA GLY A 246 -17.77 -23.13 -20.87
C GLY A 246 -17.57 -22.48 -22.25
N ILE A 247 -18.33 -21.44 -22.61
CA ILE A 247 -18.16 -20.67 -23.85
C ILE A 247 -16.81 -19.93 -23.83
N HIS A 248 -16.44 -19.33 -22.69
CA HIS A 248 -15.17 -18.66 -22.53
C HIS A 248 -14.01 -19.65 -22.60
N GLN A 249 -14.13 -20.80 -21.92
CA GLN A 249 -13.11 -21.86 -21.94
C GLN A 249 -12.89 -22.41 -23.35
N ASP A 250 -13.97 -22.66 -24.14
CA ASP A 250 -13.86 -23.07 -25.53
C ASP A 250 -13.18 -22.03 -26.43
N GLY A 251 -13.51 -20.74 -26.21
CA GLY A 251 -12.82 -19.65 -26.92
C GLY A 251 -11.33 -19.60 -26.57
N MET A 252 -10.98 -19.72 -25.32
CA MET A 252 -9.60 -19.73 -24.81
C MET A 252 -8.77 -20.91 -25.38
N LEU A 253 -9.38 -22.09 -25.49
CA LEU A 253 -8.74 -23.27 -26.10
C LEU A 253 -8.42 -23.07 -27.58
N LYS A 254 -9.23 -22.27 -28.28
CA LYS A 254 -9.04 -21.94 -29.69
C LYS A 254 -8.02 -20.83 -29.88
N ASN A 255 -8.14 -19.75 -29.15
CA ASN A 255 -7.18 -18.64 -29.10
C ASN A 255 -7.36 -17.86 -27.77
N ARG A 256 -6.31 -17.74 -26.98
CA ARG A 256 -6.33 -17.02 -25.71
C ARG A 256 -6.76 -15.56 -25.83
N GLU A 257 -6.37 -14.91 -26.91
CA GLU A 257 -6.72 -13.50 -27.18
C GLU A 257 -8.22 -13.24 -27.32
N THR A 258 -9.05 -14.32 -27.42
CA THR A 258 -10.51 -14.17 -27.45
C THR A 258 -11.08 -13.59 -26.14
N TYR A 259 -10.42 -13.82 -25.00
CA TYR A 259 -10.86 -13.39 -23.68
C TYR A 259 -9.73 -12.86 -22.77
N GLU A 260 -8.48 -12.93 -23.20
CA GLU A 260 -7.34 -12.42 -22.45
C GLU A 260 -6.68 -11.24 -23.19
N ILE A 261 -6.66 -10.08 -22.55
CA ILE A 261 -5.92 -8.88 -23.03
C ILE A 261 -4.49 -8.82 -22.47
N MET A 262 -4.17 -9.69 -21.52
CA MET A 262 -2.87 -9.84 -20.88
C MET A 262 -2.76 -11.27 -20.34
N THR A 263 -1.55 -11.71 -20.03
CA THR A 263 -1.30 -13.05 -19.48
C THR A 263 -0.87 -12.97 -18.01
N PRO A 264 -1.08 -14.02 -17.18
CA PRO A 264 -0.55 -14.05 -15.82
C PRO A 264 0.95 -13.76 -15.77
N GLN A 265 1.71 -14.28 -16.72
CA GLN A 265 3.16 -14.09 -16.80
C GLN A 265 3.55 -12.63 -17.05
N SER A 266 2.74 -11.88 -17.79
CA SER A 266 3.01 -10.47 -18.10
C SER A 266 3.03 -9.56 -16.87
N ILE A 267 2.46 -10.01 -15.76
CA ILE A 267 2.45 -9.30 -14.47
C ILE A 267 3.29 -10.00 -13.39
N GLY A 268 4.01 -11.06 -13.77
CA GLY A 268 4.82 -11.86 -12.85
C GLY A 268 4.04 -12.90 -12.03
N ARG A 269 2.77 -13.17 -12.38
CA ARG A 269 2.01 -14.28 -11.84
C ARG A 269 2.32 -15.55 -12.61
N LYS A 270 2.90 -16.54 -11.97
CA LYS A 270 3.22 -17.81 -12.58
C LYS A 270 1.98 -18.69 -12.66
N SER A 271 1.80 -19.37 -13.79
CA SER A 271 0.61 -20.19 -14.08
C SER A 271 0.65 -21.60 -13.47
N THR A 272 1.65 -21.94 -12.70
CA THR A 272 1.80 -23.28 -12.16
C THR A 272 1.21 -23.38 -10.77
N ASP A 273 0.04 -24.02 -10.67
CA ASP A 273 -0.49 -24.55 -9.41
C ASP A 273 0.37 -25.74 -8.94
N LEU A 274 1.60 -25.45 -8.47
CA LEU A 274 2.36 -26.42 -7.71
C LEU A 274 1.67 -26.50 -6.34
N VAL A 275 0.77 -27.45 -6.20
CA VAL A 275 0.12 -27.73 -4.91
C VAL A 275 1.20 -28.32 -3.99
N ILE A 276 1.58 -27.55 -3.00
CA ILE A 276 2.46 -28.00 -1.91
C ILE A 276 1.60 -28.78 -0.91
N GLY A 277 2.01 -30.00 -0.60
CA GLY A 277 1.30 -30.87 0.33
C GLY A 277 2.24 -31.79 1.09
N LYS A 278 1.69 -32.74 1.84
CA LYS A 278 2.43 -33.68 2.71
C LYS A 278 3.59 -34.40 2.00
N HIS A 279 3.44 -34.70 0.72
CA HIS A 279 4.44 -35.44 -0.08
C HIS A 279 5.40 -34.52 -0.84
N SER A 280 5.23 -33.19 -0.79
CA SER A 280 6.14 -32.26 -1.44
C SER A 280 7.52 -32.31 -0.82
N GLY A 281 8.56 -32.38 -1.68
CA GLY A 281 9.95 -32.38 -1.25
C GLY A 281 10.46 -30.96 -0.97
N ARG A 282 11.60 -30.86 -0.26
CA ARG A 282 12.29 -29.59 0.06
C ARG A 282 12.55 -28.73 -1.18
N ASN A 283 12.95 -29.34 -2.31
CA ASN A 283 13.20 -28.61 -3.55
C ASN A 283 11.93 -27.99 -4.13
N ALA A 284 10.76 -28.66 -4.03
CA ALA A 284 9.49 -28.09 -4.46
C ALA A 284 9.11 -26.84 -3.64
N VAL A 285 9.31 -26.90 -2.31
CA VAL A 285 9.10 -25.75 -1.44
C VAL A 285 10.08 -24.62 -1.76
N ARG A 286 11.37 -24.92 -1.95
CA ARG A 286 12.36 -23.92 -2.38
C ARG A 286 11.97 -23.26 -3.67
N THR A 287 11.69 -24.05 -4.71
CA THR A 287 11.30 -23.54 -6.03
C THR A 287 10.07 -22.65 -5.91
N ARG A 288 9.07 -23.05 -5.13
CA ARG A 288 7.87 -22.23 -4.94
C ARG A 288 8.15 -20.93 -4.20
N LEU A 289 9.00 -20.94 -3.18
CA LEU A 289 9.43 -19.73 -2.47
C LEU A 289 10.21 -18.77 -3.38
N GLU A 290 11.13 -19.31 -4.21
CA GLU A 290 11.83 -18.51 -5.22
C GLU A 290 10.86 -17.91 -6.25
N GLU A 291 9.84 -18.69 -6.63
CA GLU A 291 8.76 -18.24 -7.50
C GLU A 291 7.91 -17.11 -6.88
N LEU A 292 7.69 -17.14 -5.58
CA LEU A 292 7.01 -16.09 -4.83
C LEU A 292 7.92 -14.87 -4.56
N GLY A 293 9.19 -14.91 -5.00
CA GLY A 293 10.13 -13.80 -4.89
C GLY A 293 11.03 -13.84 -3.66
N TYR A 294 10.93 -14.89 -2.85
CA TYR A 294 11.77 -15.04 -1.64
C TYR A 294 13.12 -15.66 -2.00
N ARG A 295 14.21 -14.96 -1.69
CA ARG A 295 15.59 -15.46 -1.83
C ARG A 295 16.06 -15.89 -0.44
N LEU A 296 15.85 -17.16 -0.13
CA LEU A 296 16.21 -17.75 1.14
C LEU A 296 17.49 -18.61 0.99
N ASP A 297 18.35 -18.59 1.99
CA ASP A 297 19.48 -19.51 2.07
C ASP A 297 19.04 -20.93 2.47
N ASP A 298 19.99 -21.87 2.49
CA ASP A 298 19.70 -23.28 2.77
C ASP A 298 19.13 -23.53 4.16
N GLU A 299 19.57 -22.77 5.16
CA GLU A 299 19.12 -22.89 6.54
C GLU A 299 17.69 -22.35 6.70
N GLN A 300 17.43 -21.19 6.13
CA GLN A 300 16.09 -20.58 6.10
C GLN A 300 15.07 -21.46 5.36
N VAL A 301 15.45 -22.05 4.21
CA VAL A 301 14.59 -23.00 3.50
C VAL A 301 14.32 -24.25 4.35
N ASN A 302 15.28 -24.74 5.13
CA ASN A 302 15.05 -25.88 6.02
C ASN A 302 14.03 -25.57 7.11
N VAL A 303 14.13 -24.38 7.70
CA VAL A 303 13.19 -23.92 8.74
C VAL A 303 11.78 -23.82 8.18
N VAL A 304 11.60 -23.14 7.04
CA VAL A 304 10.30 -23.04 6.37
C VAL A 304 9.78 -24.42 5.95
N PHE A 305 10.64 -25.29 5.42
CA PHE A 305 10.25 -26.64 5.03
C PHE A 305 9.72 -27.48 6.19
N ALA A 306 10.35 -27.39 7.36
CA ALA A 306 9.86 -28.08 8.57
C ALA A 306 8.46 -27.57 8.94
N ALA A 307 8.26 -26.26 8.97
CA ALA A 307 6.97 -25.65 9.27
C ALA A 307 5.90 -26.00 8.21
N VAL A 308 6.27 -26.10 6.93
CA VAL A 308 5.38 -26.58 5.85
C VAL A 308 4.94 -28.03 6.10
N LYS A 309 5.82 -28.90 6.58
CA LYS A 309 5.46 -30.29 6.91
C LYS A 309 4.47 -30.37 8.06
N ASP A 310 4.71 -29.58 9.11
CA ASP A 310 3.81 -29.50 10.27
C ASP A 310 2.42 -28.95 9.88
N LEU A 311 2.39 -27.98 8.97
CA LEU A 311 1.14 -27.45 8.44
C LEU A 311 0.42 -28.47 7.53
N ALA A 312 1.16 -29.15 6.64
CA ALA A 312 0.60 -30.15 5.73
C ALA A 312 0.08 -31.42 6.44
N ASP A 313 0.49 -31.68 7.67
CA ASP A 313 -0.11 -32.72 8.50
C ASP A 313 -1.49 -32.31 9.07
N LYS A 314 -1.77 -31.02 9.14
CA LYS A 314 -3.03 -30.43 9.64
C LYS A 314 -3.97 -29.99 8.51
N LYS A 315 -3.46 -29.75 7.32
CA LYS A 315 -4.16 -29.16 6.17
C LYS A 315 -3.82 -29.94 4.90
N ALA A 316 -4.82 -30.33 4.13
CA ALA A 316 -4.63 -31.16 2.92
C ALA A 316 -3.77 -30.48 1.85
N ASN A 317 -3.91 -29.16 1.67
CA ASN A 317 -3.18 -28.38 0.67
C ASN A 317 -2.57 -27.15 1.35
N VAL A 318 -1.29 -26.89 1.11
CA VAL A 318 -0.58 -25.67 1.54
C VAL A 318 -0.58 -24.71 0.35
N HIS A 319 -1.25 -23.58 0.49
CA HIS A 319 -1.34 -22.54 -0.51
C HIS A 319 -0.17 -21.55 -0.42
N ASP A 320 -0.01 -20.70 -1.42
CA ASP A 320 1.05 -19.70 -1.45
C ASP A 320 1.01 -18.76 -0.25
N GLU A 321 -0.19 -18.38 0.18
CA GLU A 321 -0.42 -17.55 1.37
C GLU A 321 0.13 -18.20 2.64
N ASP A 322 0.00 -19.50 2.76
CA ASP A 322 0.55 -20.25 3.90
C ASP A 322 2.09 -20.24 3.87
N LEU A 323 2.68 -20.46 2.68
CA LEU A 323 4.14 -20.41 2.51
C LEU A 323 4.70 -19.04 2.88
N GLU A 324 4.05 -17.98 2.40
CA GLU A 324 4.45 -16.61 2.70
C GLU A 324 4.32 -16.30 4.19
N ALA A 325 3.22 -16.72 4.84
CA ALA A 325 3.03 -16.57 6.28
C ALA A 325 4.13 -17.30 7.07
N LEU A 326 4.50 -18.52 6.64
CA LEU A 326 5.60 -19.29 7.26
C LEU A 326 6.95 -18.61 7.07
N VAL A 327 7.25 -18.02 5.91
CA VAL A 327 8.48 -17.24 5.74
C VAL A 327 8.54 -16.08 6.72
N PHE A 328 7.44 -15.35 6.89
CA PHE A 328 7.40 -14.22 7.83
C PHE A 328 7.53 -14.68 9.29
N SER A 329 6.84 -15.76 9.68
CA SER A 329 6.89 -16.24 11.05
C SER A 329 8.22 -16.90 11.42
N GLU A 330 8.86 -17.58 10.48
CA GLU A 330 10.03 -18.43 10.79
C GLU A 330 11.37 -17.79 10.40
N VAL A 331 11.39 -16.99 9.33
CA VAL A 331 12.64 -16.41 8.79
C VAL A 331 12.83 -14.96 9.20
N TYR A 332 11.76 -14.13 9.08
CA TYR A 332 11.84 -12.70 9.39
C TYR A 332 11.41 -12.36 10.83
N ARG A 333 11.28 -13.37 11.66
CA ARG A 333 10.87 -13.24 13.05
C ARG A 333 11.87 -12.42 13.86
N LEU A 334 11.40 -11.33 14.47
CA LEU A 334 12.14 -10.68 15.56
C LEU A 334 12.18 -11.66 16.76
N PRO A 335 13.29 -11.73 17.52
CA PRO A 335 13.37 -12.63 18.67
C PRO A 335 12.22 -12.32 19.65
N ASP A 336 11.41 -13.34 19.92
CA ASP A 336 10.26 -13.22 20.81
C ASP A 336 10.74 -12.96 22.26
N ARG A 337 10.42 -11.77 22.75
CA ARG A 337 10.58 -11.50 24.19
C ARG A 337 9.61 -12.34 25.03
N TYR A 338 8.45 -12.64 24.46
CA TYR A 338 7.38 -13.40 25.10
C TYR A 338 6.96 -14.56 24.21
N ARG A 339 6.77 -15.75 24.81
CA ARG A 339 6.24 -16.93 24.13
C ARG A 339 4.95 -17.36 24.83
N LEU A 340 3.88 -17.57 24.08
CA LEU A 340 2.64 -18.12 24.60
C LEU A 340 2.86 -19.59 24.98
N GLY A 341 2.61 -19.92 26.24
CA GLY A 341 2.68 -21.29 26.76
C GLY A 341 1.32 -21.99 26.68
N ASN A 342 0.29 -21.41 27.28
CA ASN A 342 -1.06 -21.98 27.29
C ASN A 342 -2.11 -20.88 27.43
N VAL A 343 -3.28 -21.10 26.83
CA VAL A 343 -4.50 -20.28 27.00
C VAL A 343 -5.68 -21.20 27.26
N SER A 344 -6.42 -20.92 28.33
CA SER A 344 -7.71 -21.55 28.62
C SER A 344 -8.74 -20.47 28.75
N VAL A 345 -9.84 -20.58 28.00
CA VAL A 345 -10.93 -19.59 28.01
C VAL A 345 -12.25 -20.32 28.31
N GLN A 346 -13.02 -19.73 29.22
CA GLN A 346 -14.37 -20.23 29.56
C GLN A 346 -15.40 -19.13 29.31
N THR A 347 -16.46 -19.49 28.61
CA THR A 347 -17.61 -18.63 28.37
C THR A 347 -18.87 -19.41 28.57
N THR A 348 -19.92 -18.77 29.11
CA THR A 348 -21.22 -19.38 29.34
C THR A 348 -22.27 -18.63 28.53
N MET A 349 -22.95 -19.36 27.63
CA MET A 349 -24.02 -18.76 26.82
C MET A 349 -25.26 -18.51 27.70
N GLY A 350 -25.88 -17.33 27.54
CA GLY A 350 -27.13 -16.98 28.22
C GLY A 350 -26.98 -16.61 29.69
N SER A 351 -25.76 -16.37 30.20
CA SER A 351 -25.53 -15.94 31.58
C SER A 351 -24.97 -14.51 31.64
N SER A 352 -25.20 -13.83 32.76
CA SER A 352 -24.56 -12.52 33.05
C SER A 352 -23.12 -12.66 33.55
N MET A 353 -22.58 -13.86 33.59
CA MET A 353 -21.19 -14.11 33.98
C MET A 353 -20.25 -13.66 32.90
N PRO A 354 -19.21 -12.87 33.24
CA PRO A 354 -18.17 -12.44 32.28
C PRO A 354 -17.37 -13.67 31.80
N ALA A 355 -16.83 -13.59 30.61
CA ALA A 355 -15.88 -14.58 30.14
C ALA A 355 -14.60 -14.57 31.00
N THR A 356 -14.00 -15.74 31.22
CA THR A 356 -12.73 -15.88 31.96
C THR A 356 -11.64 -16.42 31.05
N ALA A 357 -10.43 -15.90 31.19
CA ALA A 357 -9.24 -16.44 30.55
C ALA A 357 -8.13 -16.71 31.57
N ALA A 358 -7.42 -17.81 31.39
CA ALA A 358 -6.18 -18.12 32.08
C ALA A 358 -5.07 -18.25 31.03
N VAL A 359 -4.00 -17.48 31.20
CA VAL A 359 -2.90 -17.39 30.21
C VAL A 359 -1.58 -17.67 30.88
N VAL A 360 -0.73 -18.44 30.22
CA VAL A 360 0.65 -18.72 30.59
C VAL A 360 1.54 -18.15 29.47
N ILE A 361 2.47 -17.27 29.86
CA ILE A 361 3.47 -16.68 28.94
C ILE A 361 4.87 -16.94 29.51
N GLN A 362 5.80 -17.36 28.65
CA GLN A 362 7.22 -17.43 28.96
C GLN A 362 7.93 -16.17 28.47
N ALA A 363 8.73 -15.55 29.35
CA ALA A 363 9.63 -14.44 29.06
C ALA A 363 11.08 -14.87 29.37
N GLY A 364 11.79 -15.39 28.37
CA GLY A 364 13.07 -16.04 28.58
C GLY A 364 12.90 -17.33 29.43
N GLU A 365 13.53 -17.40 30.60
CA GLU A 365 13.41 -18.54 31.54
C GLU A 365 12.26 -18.39 32.54
N GLU A 366 11.62 -17.22 32.60
CA GLU A 366 10.54 -16.95 33.57
C GLU A 366 9.17 -17.31 32.98
N GLU A 367 8.40 -18.10 33.72
CA GLU A 367 7.01 -18.44 33.38
C GLU A 367 6.03 -17.58 34.18
N MET A 368 5.22 -16.80 33.50
CA MET A 368 4.22 -15.93 34.07
C MET A 368 2.82 -16.47 33.84
N ARG A 369 2.01 -16.57 34.90
CA ARG A 369 0.63 -17.08 34.85
C ARG A 369 -0.32 -16.04 35.43
N ARG A 370 -1.43 -15.79 34.74
CA ARG A 370 -2.51 -14.91 35.21
C ARG A 370 -3.86 -15.43 34.73
N ALA A 371 -4.90 -15.07 35.49
CA ALA A 371 -6.28 -15.30 35.10
C ALA A 371 -7.08 -14.02 35.33
N GLY A 372 -8.08 -13.78 34.50
CA GLY A 372 -8.90 -12.57 34.56
C GLY A 372 -10.21 -12.71 33.81
N PHE A 373 -10.97 -11.63 33.80
CA PHE A 373 -12.31 -11.54 33.21
C PHE A 373 -12.33 -10.54 32.06
N GLY A 374 -13.34 -10.69 31.18
CA GLY A 374 -13.64 -9.77 30.10
C GLY A 374 -15.09 -9.86 29.65
N ALA A 375 -15.52 -8.90 28.83
CA ALA A 375 -16.86 -8.87 28.24
C ALA A 375 -17.12 -10.06 27.30
N GLY A 376 -16.06 -10.63 26.74
CA GLY A 376 -16.08 -11.82 25.89
C GLY A 376 -14.74 -12.57 25.93
N PRO A 377 -14.66 -13.73 25.27
CA PRO A 377 -13.46 -14.59 25.32
C PRO A 377 -12.18 -13.89 24.86
N ILE A 378 -12.28 -13.08 23.83
CA ILE A 378 -11.14 -12.32 23.28
C ILE A 378 -10.73 -11.23 24.24
N ASP A 379 -11.68 -10.41 24.70
CA ASP A 379 -11.45 -9.34 25.67
C ASP A 379 -10.82 -9.86 26.97
N ALA A 380 -11.33 -10.98 27.52
CA ALA A 380 -10.73 -11.63 28.67
C ALA A 380 -9.27 -12.03 28.44
N THR A 381 -8.97 -12.59 27.28
CA THR A 381 -7.61 -13.02 26.91
C THR A 381 -6.67 -11.81 26.78
N PHE A 382 -7.10 -10.76 26.08
CA PHE A 382 -6.31 -9.53 25.93
C PHE A 382 -6.05 -8.83 27.26
N ASN A 383 -7.06 -8.74 28.12
CA ASN A 383 -6.92 -8.16 29.47
C ASN A 383 -5.86 -8.89 30.29
N VAL A 384 -5.85 -10.23 30.25
CA VAL A 384 -4.87 -11.04 30.98
C VAL A 384 -3.47 -10.88 30.38
N ILE A 385 -3.33 -10.91 29.06
CA ILE A 385 -2.05 -10.70 28.39
C ILE A 385 -1.49 -9.30 28.73
N SER A 386 -2.30 -8.27 28.64
CA SER A 386 -1.92 -6.88 28.98
C SER A 386 -1.41 -6.76 30.42
N GLN A 387 -2.03 -7.46 31.36
CA GLN A 387 -1.55 -7.52 32.76
C GLN A 387 -0.21 -8.24 32.89
N ILE A 388 0.02 -9.33 32.13
CA ILE A 388 1.29 -10.08 32.17
C ILE A 388 2.41 -9.23 31.59
N VAL A 389 2.19 -8.61 30.43
CA VAL A 389 3.24 -7.81 29.75
C VAL A 389 3.37 -6.39 30.30
N SER A 390 2.49 -6.00 31.26
CA SER A 390 2.42 -4.66 31.85
C SER A 390 2.28 -3.54 30.81
N ARG A 391 1.46 -3.80 29.76
CA ARG A 391 1.13 -2.87 28.68
C ARG A 391 -0.35 -3.03 28.34
N ALA A 392 -1.00 -1.94 27.96
CA ALA A 392 -2.40 -1.91 27.60
C ALA A 392 -2.59 -1.23 26.22
N PRO A 393 -2.16 -1.89 25.13
CA PRO A 393 -2.36 -1.36 23.80
C PRO A 393 -3.84 -1.39 23.41
N ASP A 394 -4.28 -0.41 22.64
CA ASP A 394 -5.61 -0.40 22.03
C ASP A 394 -5.71 -1.46 20.95
N LEU A 395 -6.79 -2.23 20.95
CA LEU A 395 -7.10 -3.17 19.87
C LEU A 395 -7.76 -2.42 18.71
N GLU A 396 -6.97 -2.11 17.67
CA GLU A 396 -7.46 -1.39 16.48
C GLU A 396 -8.21 -2.30 15.50
N GLN A 397 -7.77 -3.54 15.36
CA GLN A 397 -8.36 -4.49 14.43
C GLN A 397 -8.29 -5.91 14.97
N PHE A 398 -9.39 -6.60 14.86
CA PHE A 398 -9.49 -8.04 15.09
C PHE A 398 -10.32 -8.63 13.95
N SER A 399 -9.75 -9.58 13.21
CA SER A 399 -10.46 -10.28 12.15
C SER A 399 -10.16 -11.77 12.18
N ILE A 400 -11.17 -12.56 11.92
CA ILE A 400 -11.05 -14.00 11.70
C ILE A 400 -11.49 -14.28 10.27
N ASN A 401 -10.60 -14.82 9.47
CA ASN A 401 -10.88 -15.23 8.10
C ASN A 401 -10.79 -16.75 8.02
N ALA A 402 -11.79 -17.39 7.40
CA ALA A 402 -11.67 -18.80 7.08
C ALA A 402 -10.66 -18.97 5.95
N ILE A 403 -9.62 -19.76 6.18
CA ILE A 403 -8.61 -20.10 5.17
C ILE A 403 -9.11 -21.24 4.29
N THR A 404 -9.93 -22.15 4.86
CA THR A 404 -10.48 -23.31 4.15
C THR A 404 -11.99 -23.35 4.31
N GLY A 405 -12.70 -23.98 3.35
CA GLY A 405 -14.14 -24.25 3.45
C GLY A 405 -14.42 -25.59 4.13
N GLY A 406 -15.58 -25.72 4.78
CA GLY A 406 -16.03 -26.93 5.45
C GLY A 406 -16.21 -26.77 6.97
N THR A 407 -16.64 -27.85 7.65
CA THR A 407 -16.86 -27.86 9.10
C THR A 407 -15.56 -27.91 9.91
N ASP A 408 -14.44 -28.21 9.25
CA ASP A 408 -13.08 -28.27 9.76
C ASP A 408 -12.22 -27.09 9.25
N ALA A 409 -12.87 -26.02 8.80
CA ALA A 409 -12.21 -24.84 8.29
C ALA A 409 -11.26 -24.25 9.35
N GLN A 410 -10.00 -24.04 8.95
CA GLN A 410 -9.04 -23.30 9.77
C GLN A 410 -9.31 -21.78 9.61
N GLY A 411 -9.22 -21.07 10.72
CA GLY A 411 -9.37 -19.63 10.75
C GLY A 411 -8.03 -18.95 10.95
N GLU A 412 -7.68 -18.01 10.08
CA GLU A 412 -6.59 -17.07 10.35
C GLU A 412 -7.13 -15.92 11.19
N VAL A 413 -6.46 -15.65 12.29
CA VAL A 413 -6.76 -14.50 13.14
C VAL A 413 -5.72 -13.41 12.87
N THR A 414 -6.17 -12.22 12.53
CA THR A 414 -5.33 -11.04 12.42
C THR A 414 -5.69 -10.07 13.53
N VAL A 415 -4.67 -9.63 14.28
CA VAL A 415 -4.78 -8.69 15.39
C VAL A 415 -3.90 -7.50 15.12
N ARG A 416 -4.43 -6.29 15.21
CA ARG A 416 -3.66 -5.06 15.18
C ARG A 416 -3.83 -4.31 16.49
N LEU A 417 -2.70 -4.02 17.12
CA LEU A 417 -2.62 -3.32 18.39
C LEU A 417 -1.92 -1.98 18.19
N ARG A 418 -2.34 -0.96 18.95
CA ARG A 418 -1.69 0.35 18.99
C ARG A 418 -1.36 0.75 20.42
N GLU A 419 -0.17 1.29 20.60
CA GLU A 419 0.27 1.93 21.86
C GLU A 419 0.93 3.28 21.52
N GLY A 420 0.22 4.37 21.79
CA GLY A 420 0.65 5.71 21.38
C GLY A 420 0.71 5.86 19.86
N GLU A 421 1.90 6.20 19.35
CA GLU A 421 2.13 6.31 17.89
C GLU A 421 2.58 5.00 17.23
N TYR A 422 2.76 3.94 17.99
CA TYR A 422 3.22 2.65 17.47
C TYR A 422 2.06 1.70 17.27
N SER A 423 2.00 1.06 16.11
CA SER A 423 1.08 -0.05 15.86
C SER A 423 1.84 -1.30 15.43
N ALA A 424 1.34 -2.47 15.85
CA ALA A 424 1.88 -3.76 15.46
C ALA A 424 0.75 -4.68 15.04
N THR A 425 1.00 -5.50 14.02
CA THR A 425 0.04 -6.51 13.54
C THR A 425 0.61 -7.90 13.79
N GLY A 426 -0.19 -8.76 14.43
CA GLY A 426 0.10 -10.17 14.63
C GLY A 426 -0.90 -11.03 13.89
N ARG A 427 -0.48 -12.21 13.45
CA ARG A 427 -1.33 -13.23 12.83
C ARG A 427 -1.09 -14.58 13.48
N GLY A 428 -2.15 -15.41 13.50
CA GLY A 428 -2.13 -16.77 13.97
C GLY A 428 -3.22 -17.60 13.32
N SER A 429 -3.01 -18.91 13.18
CA SER A 429 -3.96 -19.87 12.62
C SER A 429 -4.15 -21.06 13.56
#